data_3abc252795fab69c8aaabeeceb48e881
#
_entry.id   3abc252795fab69c8aaabeeceb48e881
#
_cell.length_a   1.000
_cell.length_b   1.000
_cell.length_c   1.000
_cell.angle_alpha   90.00
_cell.angle_beta   90.00
_cell.angle_gamma   90.00
#
_symmetry.space_group_name_H-M   'P 1'
#
loop_
_entity.id
_entity.type
_entity.pdbx_description
1 polymer ?
#
loop_
_entity_poly.entity_id
_entity_poly.type
_entity_poly.pdbx_seq_one_letter_code
_entity_poly.pdbx_strand_id
1 'polypeptide(L)'
;MENTTEDKELLLNQWQTCVDMANSVSQRRDNMNNIFITLNLAIMAAVSITWDIKSLFILMAGITICTLWMLNIRNYKLLNTAKFNVINSIEEKLPSAPFKEEWQFLKNSKKYMDSTTLERILPITFIILYIAAVIAIIVIKCTSC
;
A
#
# COMPACT_ATOMS: atom_id res chain seq x y z
N MET A 1 2.93 34.11 31.72
CA MET A 1 2.77 32.66 32.04
C MET A 1 1.59 32.05 31.30
N GLU A 2 0.56 32.77 30.96
CA GLU A 2 -0.63 32.33 30.22
C GLU A 2 -0.31 31.94 28.74
N ASN A 3 0.48 32.75 28.04
CA ASN A 3 0.89 32.51 26.65
C ASN A 3 1.60 31.17 26.43
N THR A 4 2.37 30.68 27.38
CA THR A 4 3.10 29.40 27.25
C THR A 4 2.22 28.17 27.39
N THR A 5 1.05 28.26 28.01
CA THR A 5 0.10 27.16 28.16
C THR A 5 -0.79 27.07 26.91
N GLU A 6 -1.28 28.20 26.42
CA GLU A 6 -2.03 28.27 25.12
C GLU A 6 -1.17 27.77 23.94
N ASP A 7 0.10 28.14 23.88
CA ASP A 7 1.01 27.69 22.83
C ASP A 7 1.21 26.15 22.88
N LYS A 8 1.26 25.57 24.05
CA LYS A 8 1.37 24.12 24.22
C LYS A 8 0.11 23.38 23.83
N GLU A 9 -1.06 23.90 24.19
CA GLU A 9 -2.36 23.34 23.79
C GLU A 9 -2.54 23.41 22.27
N LEU A 10 -2.18 24.54 21.66
CA LEU A 10 -2.22 24.69 20.21
C LEU A 10 -1.32 23.68 19.51
N LEU A 11 -0.11 23.49 20.01
CA LEU A 11 0.84 22.53 19.47
C LEU A 11 0.34 21.08 19.60
N LEU A 12 -0.27 20.74 20.74
CA LEU A 12 -0.87 19.43 20.97
C LEU A 12 -2.05 19.17 20.01
N ASN A 13 -2.91 20.17 19.82
CA ASN A 13 -4.03 20.08 18.87
C ASN A 13 -3.55 19.90 17.42
N GLN A 14 -2.48 20.60 17.03
CA GLN A 14 -1.86 20.41 15.71
C GLN A 14 -1.28 19.01 15.55
N TRP A 15 -0.57 18.51 16.57
CA TRP A 15 -0.04 17.15 16.57
C TRP A 15 -1.15 16.12 16.43
N GLN A 16 -2.22 16.23 17.21
CA GLN A 16 -3.36 15.32 17.14
C GLN A 16 -4.03 15.34 15.76
N THR A 17 -4.22 16.51 15.18
CA THR A 17 -4.74 16.65 13.81
C THR A 17 -3.84 15.95 12.79
N CYS A 18 -2.52 16.09 12.91
CA CYS A 18 -1.57 15.42 12.02
C CYS A 18 -1.62 13.89 12.16
N VAL A 19 -1.78 13.39 13.39
CA VAL A 19 -1.94 11.95 13.66
C VAL A 19 -3.24 11.43 13.05
N ASP A 20 -4.36 12.12 13.22
CA ASP A 20 -5.65 11.74 12.64
C ASP A 20 -5.59 11.72 11.10
N MET A 21 -4.91 12.69 10.50
CA MET A 21 -4.66 12.71 9.07
C MET A 21 -3.78 11.55 8.61
N ALA A 22 -2.77 11.13 9.38
CA ALA A 22 -1.94 9.97 9.08
C ALA A 22 -2.76 8.67 9.16
N ASN A 23 -3.62 8.53 10.17
CA ASN A 23 -4.55 7.40 10.30
C ASN A 23 -5.53 7.33 9.13
N SER A 24 -6.09 8.47 8.70
CA SER A 24 -6.97 8.54 7.52
C SER A 24 -6.27 8.10 6.23
N VAL A 25 -4.99 8.39 6.08
CA VAL A 25 -4.19 7.93 4.93
C VAL A 25 -3.99 6.42 5.00
N SER A 26 -3.70 5.87 6.17
CA SER A 26 -3.54 4.42 6.37
C SER A 26 -4.85 3.68 6.05
N GLN A 27 -6.00 4.15 6.52
CA GLN A 27 -7.31 3.57 6.20
C GLN A 27 -7.60 3.60 4.69
N ARG A 28 -7.32 4.73 4.02
CA ARG A 28 -7.48 4.82 2.55
C ARG A 28 -6.58 3.86 1.81
N ARG A 29 -5.35 3.65 2.28
CA ARG A 29 -4.41 2.68 1.73
C ARG A 29 -4.95 1.25 1.83
N ASP A 30 -5.48 0.87 3.00
CA ASP A 30 -6.08 -0.45 3.21
C ASP A 30 -7.30 -0.66 2.33
N ASN A 31 -8.19 0.34 2.22
CA ASN A 31 -9.34 0.29 1.33
C ASN A 31 -8.93 0.12 -0.15
N MET A 32 -7.90 0.83 -0.59
CA MET A 32 -7.37 0.69 -1.95
C MET A 32 -6.79 -0.69 -2.19
N ASN A 33 -6.05 -1.25 -1.23
CA ASN A 33 -5.54 -2.62 -1.32
C ASN A 33 -6.67 -3.63 -1.48
N ASN A 34 -7.75 -3.51 -0.72
CA ASN A 34 -8.93 -4.38 -0.82
C ASN A 34 -9.62 -4.26 -2.19
N ILE A 35 -9.72 -3.06 -2.75
CA ILE A 35 -10.27 -2.84 -4.10
C ILE A 35 -9.40 -3.55 -5.15
N PHE A 36 -8.08 -3.39 -5.09
CA PHE A 36 -7.18 -4.04 -6.03
C PHE A 36 -7.21 -5.58 -5.92
N ILE A 37 -7.29 -6.13 -4.71
CA ILE A 37 -7.47 -7.57 -4.49
C ILE A 37 -8.76 -8.04 -5.16
N THR A 38 -9.88 -7.38 -4.88
CA THR A 38 -11.19 -7.74 -5.43
C THR A 38 -11.21 -7.70 -6.95
N LEU A 39 -10.63 -6.65 -7.56
CA LEU A 39 -10.51 -6.53 -9.01
C LEU A 39 -9.69 -7.68 -9.61
N ASN A 40 -8.55 -8.01 -9.01
CA ASN A 40 -7.70 -9.09 -9.52
C ASN A 40 -8.37 -10.46 -9.37
N LEU A 41 -9.10 -10.71 -8.28
CA LEU A 41 -9.89 -11.94 -8.12
C LEU A 41 -11.00 -12.03 -9.17
N ALA A 42 -11.69 -10.93 -9.47
CA ALA A 42 -12.71 -10.89 -10.52
C ALA A 42 -12.11 -11.17 -11.91
N ILE A 43 -10.94 -10.62 -12.21
CA ILE A 43 -10.20 -10.90 -13.47
C ILE A 43 -9.84 -12.37 -13.57
N MET A 44 -9.29 -12.96 -12.50
CA MET A 44 -8.95 -14.39 -12.45
C MET A 44 -10.18 -15.27 -12.67
N ALA A 45 -11.31 -14.93 -12.04
CA ALA A 45 -12.56 -15.64 -12.24
C ALA A 45 -13.05 -15.55 -13.69
N ALA A 46 -13.01 -14.37 -14.29
CA ALA A 46 -13.41 -14.17 -15.68
C ALA A 46 -12.55 -14.98 -16.65
N VAL A 47 -11.23 -15.00 -16.48
CA VAL A 47 -10.30 -15.79 -17.29
C VAL A 47 -10.56 -17.30 -17.12
N SER A 48 -10.91 -17.76 -15.92
CA SER A 48 -11.19 -19.17 -15.65
C SER A 48 -12.42 -19.70 -16.39
N ILE A 49 -13.40 -18.83 -16.70
CA ILE A 49 -14.61 -19.18 -17.45
C ILE A 49 -14.35 -19.22 -18.96
N THR A 50 -13.55 -18.27 -19.47
CA THR A 50 -13.28 -18.12 -20.90
C THR A 50 -11.80 -18.39 -21.18
N TRP A 51 -11.41 -19.67 -21.24
CA TRP A 51 -10.04 -20.05 -21.50
C TRP A 51 -9.73 -20.02 -22.99
N ASP A 52 -9.69 -18.82 -23.58
CA ASP A 52 -9.51 -18.59 -25.03
C ASP A 52 -8.50 -17.46 -25.28
N ILE A 53 -8.07 -17.32 -26.54
CA ILE A 53 -7.12 -16.28 -26.99
C ILE A 53 -7.63 -14.86 -26.65
N LYS A 54 -8.95 -14.66 -26.61
CA LYS A 54 -9.57 -13.38 -26.20
C LYS A 54 -9.24 -13.01 -24.75
N SER A 55 -8.98 -14.00 -23.89
CA SER A 55 -8.60 -13.78 -22.51
C SER A 55 -7.24 -13.11 -22.35
N LEU A 56 -6.40 -13.11 -23.41
CA LEU A 56 -5.13 -12.37 -23.39
C LEU A 56 -5.33 -10.88 -23.15
N PHE A 57 -6.38 -10.27 -23.70
CA PHE A 57 -6.68 -8.86 -23.43
C PHE A 57 -7.05 -8.61 -21.97
N ILE A 58 -7.80 -9.54 -21.35
CA ILE A 58 -8.17 -9.46 -19.93
C ILE A 58 -6.93 -9.63 -19.05
N LEU A 59 -6.05 -10.56 -19.38
CA LEU A 59 -4.79 -10.78 -18.67
C LEU A 59 -3.85 -9.56 -18.76
N MET A 60 -3.74 -8.93 -19.94
CA MET A 60 -2.97 -7.69 -20.11
C MET A 60 -3.55 -6.54 -19.26
N ALA A 61 -4.87 -6.40 -19.22
CA ALA A 61 -5.53 -5.45 -18.33
C ALA A 61 -5.20 -5.74 -16.84
N GLY A 62 -5.19 -7.01 -16.43
CA GLY A 62 -4.80 -7.44 -15.10
C GLY A 62 -3.36 -7.05 -14.74
N ILE A 63 -2.41 -7.26 -15.63
CA ILE A 63 -1.00 -6.85 -15.45
C ILE A 63 -0.90 -5.32 -15.28
N THR A 64 -1.66 -4.57 -16.10
CA THR A 64 -1.71 -3.11 -16.00
C THR A 64 -2.25 -2.66 -14.64
N ILE A 65 -3.35 -3.27 -14.17
CA ILE A 65 -3.93 -2.99 -12.86
C ILE A 65 -2.94 -3.29 -11.72
N CYS A 66 -2.22 -4.41 -11.77
CA CYS A 66 -1.19 -4.74 -10.80
C CYS A 66 -0.03 -3.72 -10.80
N THR A 67 0.37 -3.24 -11.98
CA THR A 67 1.39 -2.19 -12.10
C THR A 67 0.93 -0.89 -11.44
N LEU A 68 -0.31 -0.46 -11.70
CA LEU A 68 -0.91 0.70 -11.05
C LEU A 68 -1.02 0.52 -9.53
N TRP A 69 -1.34 -0.69 -9.07
CA TRP A 69 -1.36 -1.02 -7.65
C TRP A 69 0.02 -0.84 -7.01
N MET A 70 1.10 -1.35 -7.63
CA MET A 70 2.46 -1.16 -7.13
C MET A 70 2.86 0.32 -7.03
N LEU A 71 2.48 1.13 -8.04
CA LEU A 71 2.71 2.57 -8.02
C LEU A 71 1.94 3.25 -6.88
N ASN A 72 0.70 2.81 -6.63
CA ASN A 72 -0.14 3.31 -5.56
C ASN A 72 0.45 3.01 -4.17
N ILE A 73 0.90 1.77 -3.93
CA ILE A 73 1.61 1.37 -2.71
C ILE A 73 2.83 2.28 -2.47
N ARG A 74 3.62 2.53 -3.52
CA ARG A 74 4.78 3.44 -3.44
C ARG A 74 4.38 4.86 -3.05
N ASN A 75 3.34 5.40 -3.68
CA ASN A 75 2.86 6.76 -3.40
C ASN A 75 2.34 6.90 -1.97
N TYR A 76 1.57 5.92 -1.47
CA TYR A 76 1.12 5.92 -0.08
C TYR A 76 2.28 5.82 0.91
N LYS A 77 3.33 5.04 0.60
CA LYS A 77 4.54 5.00 1.44
C LYS A 77 5.19 6.38 1.54
N LEU A 78 5.39 7.06 0.41
CA LEU A 78 5.99 8.40 0.37
C LEU A 78 5.14 9.41 1.14
N LEU A 79 3.82 9.38 0.94
CA LEU A 79 2.89 10.27 1.65
C LEU A 79 2.92 10.03 3.16
N ASN A 80 2.90 8.76 3.58
CA ASN A 80 2.96 8.41 4.99
C ASN A 80 4.29 8.85 5.61
N THR A 81 5.43 8.62 4.94
CA THR A 81 6.74 9.08 5.39
C THR A 81 6.76 10.60 5.58
N ALA A 82 6.21 11.36 4.63
CA ALA A 82 6.13 12.82 4.75
C ALA A 82 5.29 13.26 5.95
N LYS A 83 4.15 12.60 6.20
CA LYS A 83 3.30 12.90 7.36
C LYS A 83 4.01 12.61 8.69
N PHE A 84 4.67 11.46 8.81
CA PHE A 84 5.42 11.13 10.03
C PHE A 84 6.63 12.05 10.24
N ASN A 85 7.26 12.56 9.19
CA ASN A 85 8.29 13.58 9.33
C ASN A 85 7.74 14.86 9.97
N VAL A 86 6.53 15.28 9.59
CA VAL A 86 5.87 16.45 10.21
C VAL A 86 5.49 16.15 11.66
N ILE A 87 4.89 14.98 11.95
CA ILE A 87 4.55 14.57 13.32
C ILE A 87 5.79 14.57 14.19
N ASN A 88 6.88 13.94 13.76
CA ASN A 88 8.14 13.91 14.50
C ASN A 88 8.72 15.30 14.76
N SER A 89 8.59 16.23 13.80
CA SER A 89 9.06 17.61 14.00
C SER A 89 8.24 18.39 15.05
N ILE A 90 6.96 18.04 15.21
CA ILE A 90 6.11 18.59 16.25
C ILE A 90 6.46 17.95 17.59
N GLU A 91 6.69 16.64 17.64
CA GLU A 91 7.07 15.90 18.85
C GLU A 91 8.35 16.42 19.47
N GLU A 92 9.31 16.91 18.70
CA GLU A 92 10.54 17.53 19.22
C GLU A 92 10.29 18.77 20.10
N LYS A 93 9.10 19.37 19.99
CA LYS A 93 8.66 20.53 20.78
C LYS A 93 7.74 20.13 21.93
N LEU A 94 7.35 18.85 22.03
CA LEU A 94 6.49 18.29 23.07
C LEU A 94 7.34 17.65 24.19
N PRO A 95 6.78 17.43 25.37
CA PRO A 95 7.48 16.78 26.49
C PRO A 95 7.90 15.34 26.23
N SER A 96 7.27 14.66 25.27
CA SER A 96 7.56 13.28 24.87
C SER A 96 7.41 13.12 23.34
N ALA A 97 8.11 12.13 22.76
CA ALA A 97 8.11 11.86 21.33
C ALA A 97 7.76 10.38 21.05
N PRO A 98 6.52 9.95 21.35
CA PRO A 98 6.13 8.54 21.33
C PRO A 98 6.30 7.87 19.97
N PHE A 99 5.97 8.51 18.85
CA PHE A 99 6.14 7.93 17.52
C PHE A 99 7.60 7.82 17.09
N LYS A 100 8.43 8.79 17.49
CA LYS A 100 9.87 8.74 17.24
C LYS A 100 10.52 7.60 18.03
N GLU A 101 10.12 7.38 19.28
CA GLU A 101 10.61 6.29 20.13
C GLU A 101 10.14 4.93 19.61
N GLU A 102 8.85 4.79 19.25
CA GLU A 102 8.29 3.59 18.65
C GLU A 102 9.06 3.21 17.37
N TRP A 103 9.30 4.19 16.50
CA TRP A 103 10.03 3.95 15.25
C TRP A 103 11.48 3.51 15.49
N GLN A 104 12.17 4.07 16.48
CA GLN A 104 13.50 3.64 16.85
C GLN A 104 13.51 2.19 17.35
N PHE A 105 12.52 1.83 18.17
CA PHE A 105 12.36 0.46 18.65
C PHE A 105 12.12 -0.52 17.52
N LEU A 106 11.21 -0.21 16.60
CA LEU A 106 10.89 -1.05 15.44
C LEU A 106 12.10 -1.19 14.49
N LYS A 107 12.82 -0.12 14.22
CA LYS A 107 14.00 -0.12 13.35
C LYS A 107 15.13 -0.99 13.89
N ASN A 108 15.27 -1.09 15.21
CA ASN A 108 16.25 -1.92 15.87
C ASN A 108 15.80 -3.39 15.99
N SER A 109 14.55 -3.70 15.74
CA SER A 109 14.00 -5.05 15.79
C SER A 109 14.31 -5.82 14.49
N LYS A 110 15.12 -6.87 14.58
CA LYS A 110 15.39 -7.75 13.43
C LYS A 110 14.16 -8.53 12.93
N LYS A 111 13.07 -8.56 13.69
CA LYS A 111 11.83 -9.27 13.36
C LYS A 111 10.81 -8.38 12.64
N TYR A 112 11.01 -7.06 12.64
CA TYR A 112 10.09 -6.15 12.01
C TYR A 112 10.24 -6.17 10.50
N MET A 113 9.16 -6.46 9.79
CA MET A 113 9.07 -6.35 8.34
C MET A 113 8.18 -5.16 7.98
N ASP A 114 8.70 -4.26 7.15
CA ASP A 114 7.94 -3.10 6.67
C ASP A 114 6.66 -3.56 5.94
N SER A 115 5.51 -3.08 6.39
CA SER A 115 4.18 -3.36 5.80
C SER A 115 4.16 -3.16 4.29
N THR A 116 4.89 -2.17 3.78
CA THR A 116 5.01 -1.91 2.34
C THR A 116 5.65 -3.08 1.59
N THR A 117 6.57 -3.79 2.21
CA THR A 117 7.21 -4.98 1.61
C THR A 117 6.21 -6.12 1.52
N LEU A 118 5.41 -6.34 2.56
CA LEU A 118 4.35 -7.36 2.57
C LEU A 118 3.26 -7.05 1.52
N GLU A 119 2.83 -5.80 1.45
CA GLU A 119 1.80 -5.41 0.47
C GLU A 119 2.24 -5.60 -0.98
N ARG A 120 3.52 -5.41 -1.30
CA ARG A 120 4.05 -5.62 -2.66
C ARG A 120 4.04 -7.07 -3.11
N ILE A 121 4.01 -8.02 -2.19
CA ILE A 121 3.95 -9.45 -2.53
C ILE A 121 2.68 -9.76 -3.31
N LEU A 122 1.54 -9.17 -2.93
CA LEU A 122 0.25 -9.44 -3.58
C LEU A 122 0.23 -9.08 -5.07
N PRO A 123 0.50 -7.85 -5.50
CA PRO A 123 0.51 -7.53 -6.93
C PRO A 123 1.57 -8.33 -7.71
N ILE A 124 2.71 -8.62 -7.12
CA ILE A 124 3.74 -9.46 -7.75
C ILE A 124 3.21 -10.88 -7.97
N THR A 125 2.54 -11.45 -6.99
CA THR A 125 1.92 -12.79 -7.11
C THR A 125 0.89 -12.82 -8.24
N PHE A 126 0.01 -11.82 -8.34
CA PHE A 126 -0.96 -11.74 -9.43
C PHE A 126 -0.28 -11.58 -10.80
N ILE A 127 0.77 -10.78 -10.91
CA ILE A 127 1.53 -10.64 -12.16
C ILE A 127 2.11 -12.00 -12.59
N ILE A 128 2.70 -12.75 -11.67
CA ILE A 128 3.23 -14.09 -11.95
C ILE A 128 2.13 -15.03 -12.44
N LEU A 129 0.96 -15.03 -11.79
CA LEU A 129 -0.18 -15.84 -12.19
C LEU A 129 -0.69 -15.45 -13.60
N TYR A 130 -0.77 -14.15 -13.90
CA TYR A 130 -1.17 -13.68 -15.23
C TYR A 130 -0.18 -14.08 -16.31
N ILE A 131 1.12 -13.96 -16.06
CA ILE A 131 2.16 -14.39 -17.00
C ILE A 131 2.08 -15.91 -17.23
N ALA A 132 1.90 -16.70 -16.18
CA ALA A 132 1.73 -18.14 -16.29
C ALA A 132 0.48 -18.51 -17.10
N ALA A 133 -0.64 -17.81 -16.91
CA ALA A 133 -1.86 -18.01 -17.70
C ALA A 133 -1.67 -17.64 -19.19
N VAL A 134 -0.97 -16.54 -19.48
CA VAL A 134 -0.62 -16.16 -20.87
C VAL A 134 0.19 -17.26 -21.55
N ILE A 135 1.23 -17.75 -20.88
CA ILE A 135 2.09 -18.82 -21.41
C ILE A 135 1.26 -20.09 -21.65
N ALA A 136 0.40 -20.49 -20.71
CA ALA A 136 -0.44 -21.68 -20.84
C ALA A 136 -1.40 -21.58 -22.03
N ILE A 137 -2.07 -20.44 -22.24
CA ILE A 137 -2.97 -20.21 -23.37
C ILE A 137 -2.20 -20.32 -24.70
N ILE A 138 -1.02 -19.72 -24.80
CA ILE A 138 -0.19 -19.76 -26.01
C ILE A 138 0.25 -21.20 -26.31
N VAL A 139 0.75 -21.94 -25.32
CA VAL A 139 1.21 -23.31 -25.49
C VAL A 139 0.06 -24.22 -25.95
N ILE A 140 -1.10 -24.16 -25.30
CA ILE A 140 -2.26 -24.96 -25.67
C ILE A 140 -2.69 -24.66 -27.12
N LYS A 141 -2.69 -23.40 -27.53
CA LYS A 141 -3.05 -23.03 -28.91
C LYS A 141 -2.01 -23.51 -29.95
N CYS A 142 -0.72 -23.43 -29.64
CA CYS A 142 0.35 -23.90 -30.50
C CYS A 142 0.36 -25.44 -30.66
N THR A 143 -0.08 -26.17 -29.63
CA THR A 143 -0.14 -27.65 -29.66
C THR A 143 -1.44 -28.18 -30.26
N SER A 144 -2.48 -27.35 -30.39
CA SER A 144 -3.78 -27.72 -30.97
C SER A 144 -3.92 -27.35 -32.46
N CYS A 145 -2.89 -26.77 -33.09
CA CYS A 145 -2.74 -26.55 -34.51
C CYS A 145 -1.82 -27.60 -35.13
#